data_82935764d5ba98c3d969eff7afdd83ae
#
_entry.id   82935764d5ba98c3d969eff7afdd83ae
#
_cell.length_a   1.000
_cell.length_b   1.000
_cell.length_c   1.000
_cell.angle_alpha   90.00
_cell.angle_beta   90.00
_cell.angle_gamma   90.00
#
_symmetry.space_group_name_H-M   'P 1'
#
loop_
_entity.id
_entity.type
_entity.pdbx_description
1 polymer ?
#
loop_
_entity_poly.entity_id
_entity_poly.type
_entity_poly.pdbx_seq_one_letter_code
_entity_poly.pdbx_strand_id
1 'polypeptide(L)'
;MAKIHPTAIVEDGAKLGADVEIGPYAHVGRDVAIGGGTVVMQGAIVDGHTTIGSKCQIFPDALIGMKTQDLKYKEGSTSYVEIGDRTVIREFATVHLGTADGEKTVIGSDCLFMAYCHAAHGVILGDHVICSNSVQLAGDVHLQDWAIVGGCSASHQFCTVGAHAMVGGMCKIRQDFPPYMLGDMVDGAMKVIGPNVVGLTRRGFAKDVIHALKEAHRFIYRDGLNRTQALERVENDVEQFDEIRRLVAFYRQSTRGVS
;
A
#
# COMPACT_ATOMS: atom_id res chain seq x y z
N MET A 1 -18.38 -25.05 -4.74
CA MET A 1 -17.09 -25.80 -4.91
C MET A 1 -16.17 -24.98 -5.77
N ALA A 2 -14.85 -25.05 -5.53
CA ALA A 2 -13.89 -24.36 -6.38
C ALA A 2 -13.96 -24.87 -7.83
N LYS A 3 -13.78 -23.96 -8.81
CA LYS A 3 -13.72 -24.27 -10.25
C LYS A 3 -12.25 -24.15 -10.67
N ILE A 4 -11.63 -25.28 -11.01
CA ILE A 4 -10.21 -25.36 -11.38
C ILE A 4 -10.12 -25.72 -12.86
N HIS A 5 -9.42 -24.89 -13.64
CA HIS A 5 -9.18 -25.18 -15.05
C HIS A 5 -8.28 -26.43 -15.19
N PRO A 6 -8.53 -27.33 -16.18
CA PRO A 6 -7.75 -28.57 -16.31
C PRO A 6 -6.24 -28.39 -16.51
N THR A 7 -5.78 -27.25 -16.96
CA THR A 7 -4.35 -26.93 -17.13
C THR A 7 -3.76 -26.16 -15.96
N ALA A 8 -4.55 -25.83 -14.93
CA ALA A 8 -4.04 -25.22 -13.72
C ALA A 8 -3.31 -26.24 -12.85
N ILE A 9 -2.33 -25.81 -12.10
CA ILE A 9 -1.62 -26.62 -11.11
C ILE A 9 -2.04 -26.12 -9.72
N VAL A 10 -2.70 -26.96 -8.96
CA VAL A 10 -3.02 -26.71 -7.55
C VAL A 10 -2.36 -27.81 -6.74
N GLU A 11 -1.37 -27.46 -5.93
CA GLU A 11 -0.61 -28.43 -5.17
C GLU A 11 -1.42 -29.01 -4.00
N ASP A 12 -1.12 -30.27 -3.65
CA ASP A 12 -1.70 -30.90 -2.47
C ASP A 12 -1.32 -30.14 -1.20
N GLY A 13 -2.33 -29.71 -0.44
CA GLY A 13 -2.17 -28.85 0.74
C GLY A 13 -2.79 -27.46 0.60
N ALA A 14 -2.95 -26.95 -0.63
CA ALA A 14 -3.64 -25.69 -0.90
C ALA A 14 -5.08 -25.71 -0.37
N LYS A 15 -5.50 -24.60 0.26
CA LYS A 15 -6.83 -24.44 0.85
C LYS A 15 -7.65 -23.46 0.02
N LEU A 16 -8.65 -23.95 -0.70
CA LEU A 16 -9.53 -23.13 -1.53
C LEU A 16 -10.91 -22.99 -0.88
N GLY A 17 -11.36 -21.77 -0.69
CA GLY A 17 -12.71 -21.47 -0.22
C GLY A 17 -13.80 -21.80 -1.23
N ALA A 18 -15.06 -21.58 -0.85
CA ALA A 18 -16.19 -21.81 -1.73
C ALA A 18 -16.11 -20.87 -2.96
N ASP A 19 -16.46 -21.40 -4.14
CA ASP A 19 -16.59 -20.66 -5.38
C ASP A 19 -15.32 -19.90 -5.82
N VAL A 20 -14.15 -20.37 -5.39
CA VAL A 20 -12.85 -19.93 -5.94
C VAL A 20 -12.74 -20.41 -7.38
N GLU A 21 -12.24 -19.57 -8.27
CA GLU A 21 -11.96 -19.88 -9.66
C GLU A 21 -10.46 -19.82 -9.94
N ILE A 22 -9.90 -20.91 -10.48
CA ILE A 22 -8.48 -20.99 -10.88
C ILE A 22 -8.41 -21.14 -12.40
N GLY A 23 -7.85 -20.14 -13.05
CA GLY A 23 -7.75 -20.04 -14.52
C GLY A 23 -6.68 -20.94 -15.13
N PRO A 24 -6.61 -20.99 -16.48
CA PRO A 24 -5.67 -21.82 -17.20
C PRO A 24 -4.22 -21.44 -16.87
N TYR A 25 -3.37 -22.47 -16.71
CA TYR A 25 -1.93 -22.33 -16.41
C TYR A 25 -1.60 -21.54 -15.13
N ALA A 26 -2.59 -21.23 -14.29
CA ALA A 26 -2.33 -20.67 -12.97
C ALA A 26 -1.69 -21.74 -12.07
N HIS A 27 -0.84 -21.32 -11.15
CA HIS A 27 -0.20 -22.18 -10.16
C HIS A 27 -0.55 -21.72 -8.74
N VAL A 28 -0.98 -22.64 -7.90
CA VAL A 28 -1.29 -22.41 -6.48
C VAL A 28 -0.48 -23.42 -5.65
N GLY A 29 0.46 -22.89 -4.87
CA GLY A 29 1.36 -23.67 -4.03
C GLY A 29 0.67 -24.31 -2.81
N ARG A 30 1.33 -25.29 -2.19
CA ARG A 30 0.77 -26.12 -1.10
C ARG A 30 0.40 -25.38 0.17
N ASP A 31 1.14 -24.30 0.50
CA ASP A 31 0.95 -23.54 1.74
C ASP A 31 0.05 -22.32 1.54
N VAL A 32 -0.68 -22.27 0.42
CA VAL A 32 -1.56 -21.18 0.04
C VAL A 32 -2.98 -21.41 0.56
N ALA A 33 -3.60 -20.35 1.10
CA ALA A 33 -5.01 -20.31 1.43
C ALA A 33 -5.72 -19.18 0.68
N ILE A 34 -6.84 -19.49 -0.01
CA ILE A 34 -7.61 -18.52 -0.82
C ILE A 34 -9.05 -18.48 -0.34
N GLY A 35 -9.53 -17.30 0.03
CA GLY A 35 -10.91 -17.05 0.47
C GLY A 35 -11.95 -17.18 -0.64
N GLY A 36 -13.20 -17.40 -0.23
CA GLY A 36 -14.30 -17.71 -1.14
C GLY A 36 -14.59 -16.64 -2.18
N GLY A 37 -14.96 -17.06 -3.39
CA GLY A 37 -15.30 -16.16 -4.50
C GLY A 37 -14.12 -15.41 -5.12
N THR A 38 -12.90 -15.74 -4.72
CA THR A 38 -11.67 -15.16 -5.32
C THR A 38 -11.38 -15.83 -6.66
N VAL A 39 -10.93 -15.01 -7.62
CA VAL A 39 -10.58 -15.46 -8.97
C VAL A 39 -9.09 -15.29 -9.19
N VAL A 40 -8.40 -16.38 -9.47
CA VAL A 40 -6.99 -16.40 -9.91
C VAL A 40 -7.00 -16.67 -11.42
N MET A 41 -6.60 -15.67 -12.19
CA MET A 41 -6.69 -15.70 -13.65
C MET A 41 -5.51 -16.47 -14.27
N GLN A 42 -5.51 -16.56 -15.59
CA GLN A 42 -4.53 -17.34 -16.35
C GLN A 42 -3.08 -16.95 -16.03
N GLY A 43 -2.20 -17.93 -15.92
CA GLY A 43 -0.77 -17.73 -15.73
C GLY A 43 -0.34 -17.10 -14.38
N ALA A 44 -1.29 -16.69 -13.55
CA ALA A 44 -0.94 -16.12 -12.24
C ALA A 44 -0.34 -17.21 -11.31
N ILE A 45 0.65 -16.84 -10.52
CA ILE A 45 1.30 -17.73 -9.56
C ILE A 45 1.06 -17.20 -8.15
N VAL A 46 0.52 -18.05 -7.30
CA VAL A 46 0.37 -17.81 -5.86
C VAL A 46 1.11 -18.94 -5.14
N ASP A 47 2.14 -18.58 -4.38
CA ASP A 47 3.01 -19.57 -3.75
C ASP A 47 3.45 -19.13 -2.33
N GLY A 48 4.29 -19.92 -1.70
CA GLY A 48 4.77 -19.68 -0.34
C GLY A 48 3.65 -19.66 0.69
N HIS A 49 3.95 -19.21 1.91
CA HIS A 49 2.94 -19.08 2.96
C HIS A 49 2.04 -17.86 2.71
N THR A 50 1.15 -17.99 1.74
CA THR A 50 0.28 -16.90 1.28
C THR A 50 -1.18 -17.12 1.64
N THR A 51 -1.79 -16.10 2.25
CA THR A 51 -3.24 -16.06 2.50
C THR A 51 -3.87 -14.94 1.70
N ILE A 52 -4.86 -15.26 0.86
CA ILE A 52 -5.65 -14.29 0.10
C ILE A 52 -7.09 -14.32 0.63
N GLY A 53 -7.65 -13.14 0.89
CA GLY A 53 -9.02 -12.97 1.35
C GLY A 53 -10.07 -13.38 0.31
N SER A 54 -11.32 -13.05 0.60
CA SER A 54 -12.48 -13.39 -0.22
C SER A 54 -12.74 -12.35 -1.31
N LYS A 55 -13.30 -12.79 -2.45
CA LYS A 55 -13.73 -11.92 -3.57
C LYS A 55 -12.60 -11.07 -4.16
N CYS A 56 -11.37 -11.54 -4.05
CA CYS A 56 -10.22 -10.92 -4.68
C CYS A 56 -10.15 -11.27 -6.17
N GLN A 57 -9.44 -10.46 -6.93
CA GLN A 57 -9.16 -10.70 -8.34
C GLN A 57 -7.66 -10.64 -8.58
N ILE A 58 -7.07 -11.77 -8.93
CA ILE A 58 -5.65 -11.90 -9.27
C ILE A 58 -5.54 -12.02 -10.78
N PHE A 59 -5.06 -10.99 -11.41
CA PHE A 59 -5.01 -10.85 -12.86
C PHE A 59 -3.89 -11.68 -13.50
N PRO A 60 -3.90 -11.82 -14.85
CA PRO A 60 -2.94 -12.68 -15.55
C PRO A 60 -1.49 -12.34 -15.20
N ASP A 61 -0.69 -13.40 -15.01
CA ASP A 61 0.76 -13.34 -14.80
C ASP A 61 1.20 -12.52 -13.56
N ALA A 62 0.29 -12.26 -12.61
CA ALA A 62 0.65 -11.73 -11.30
C ALA A 62 1.39 -12.80 -10.48
N LEU A 63 2.44 -12.40 -9.72
CA LEU A 63 3.29 -13.27 -8.93
C LEU A 63 3.18 -12.90 -7.45
N ILE A 64 2.57 -13.76 -6.65
CA ILE A 64 2.28 -13.51 -5.23
C ILE A 64 2.96 -14.57 -4.38
N GLY A 65 3.64 -14.16 -3.30
CA GLY A 65 4.30 -15.07 -2.38
C GLY A 65 5.63 -15.61 -2.89
N MET A 66 6.24 -14.94 -3.85
CA MET A 66 7.57 -15.31 -4.32
C MET A 66 8.63 -14.97 -3.28
N LYS A 67 9.72 -15.72 -3.30
CA LYS A 67 10.89 -15.48 -2.47
C LYS A 67 11.35 -14.03 -2.61
N THR A 68 11.69 -13.42 -1.47
CA THR A 68 12.23 -12.05 -1.44
C THR A 68 13.51 -11.91 -2.27
N GLN A 69 13.74 -10.71 -2.80
CA GLN A 69 14.99 -10.35 -3.49
C GLN A 69 16.05 -9.75 -2.53
N ASP A 70 15.74 -9.65 -1.24
CA ASP A 70 16.71 -9.13 -0.25
C ASP A 70 17.85 -10.14 -0.03
N LEU A 71 19.08 -9.67 -0.19
CA LEU A 71 20.28 -10.47 0.03
C LEU A 71 20.47 -10.94 1.48
N LYS A 72 19.73 -10.37 2.43
CA LYS A 72 19.72 -10.80 3.84
C LYS A 72 18.87 -12.05 4.08
N TYR A 73 18.09 -12.47 3.10
CA TYR A 73 17.27 -13.68 3.21
C TYR A 73 18.15 -14.90 3.53
N LYS A 74 17.71 -15.71 4.49
CA LYS A 74 18.36 -16.98 4.83
C LYS A 74 17.48 -18.13 4.38
N GLU A 75 18.04 -19.11 3.68
CA GLU A 75 17.32 -20.31 3.29
C GLU A 75 16.72 -21.01 4.51
N GLY A 76 15.43 -21.40 4.38
CA GLY A 76 14.66 -22.01 5.46
C GLY A 76 13.91 -21.03 6.34
N SER A 77 14.06 -19.71 6.14
CA SER A 77 13.20 -18.73 6.83
C SER A 77 11.75 -18.88 6.40
N THR A 78 10.84 -18.85 7.36
CA THR A 78 9.39 -18.90 7.13
C THR A 78 8.80 -17.49 7.27
N SER A 79 8.34 -16.95 6.17
CA SER A 79 7.71 -15.62 6.11
C SER A 79 6.42 -15.68 5.30
N TYR A 80 5.62 -14.62 5.33
CA TYR A 80 4.23 -14.69 4.93
C TYR A 80 3.85 -13.56 3.98
N VAL A 81 2.79 -13.80 3.16
CA VAL A 81 2.02 -12.78 2.47
C VAL A 81 0.57 -12.88 2.92
N GLU A 82 -0.02 -11.76 3.27
CA GLU A 82 -1.45 -11.65 3.61
C GLU A 82 -2.10 -10.60 2.71
N ILE A 83 -3.19 -10.97 2.02
CA ILE A 83 -4.00 -10.06 1.19
C ILE A 83 -5.42 -10.07 1.71
N GLY A 84 -5.95 -8.89 2.00
CA GLY A 84 -7.32 -8.71 2.49
C GLY A 84 -8.39 -8.95 1.41
N ASP A 85 -9.65 -8.81 1.81
CA ASP A 85 -10.80 -9.09 0.96
C ASP A 85 -10.97 -8.07 -0.18
N ARG A 86 -11.60 -8.47 -1.30
CA ARG A 86 -11.99 -7.63 -2.44
C ARG A 86 -10.85 -6.85 -3.08
N THR A 87 -9.62 -7.20 -2.77
CA THR A 87 -8.43 -6.58 -3.35
C THR A 87 -8.18 -7.09 -4.78
N VAL A 88 -7.78 -6.17 -5.63
CA VAL A 88 -7.47 -6.41 -7.04
C VAL A 88 -5.98 -6.27 -7.27
N ILE A 89 -5.34 -7.36 -7.68
CA ILE A 89 -3.92 -7.40 -8.09
C ILE A 89 -3.88 -7.56 -9.61
N ARG A 90 -3.40 -6.55 -10.30
CA ARG A 90 -3.38 -6.49 -11.76
C ARG A 90 -2.18 -7.23 -12.36
N GLU A 91 -2.16 -7.25 -13.70
CA GLU A 91 -1.24 -8.02 -14.53
C GLU A 91 0.23 -7.72 -14.19
N PHE A 92 1.06 -8.76 -14.14
CA PHE A 92 2.50 -8.67 -13.88
C PHE A 92 2.89 -7.97 -12.56
N ALA A 93 1.95 -7.75 -11.68
CA ALA A 93 2.27 -7.23 -10.34
C ALA A 93 2.95 -8.32 -9.50
N THR A 94 3.86 -7.92 -8.62
CA THR A 94 4.63 -8.84 -7.78
C THR A 94 4.50 -8.48 -6.30
N VAL A 95 4.24 -9.48 -5.46
CA VAL A 95 4.18 -9.34 -4.00
C VAL A 95 5.07 -10.40 -3.40
N HIS A 96 6.15 -9.99 -2.74
CA HIS A 96 7.14 -10.92 -2.20
C HIS A 96 6.89 -11.27 -0.74
N LEU A 97 7.35 -12.46 -0.34
CA LEU A 97 7.44 -12.86 1.06
C LEU A 97 8.37 -11.94 1.85
N GLY A 98 8.24 -11.94 3.17
CA GLY A 98 9.19 -11.32 4.08
C GLY A 98 10.61 -11.90 3.97
N THR A 99 11.59 -11.23 4.57
CA THR A 99 13.00 -11.64 4.57
C THR A 99 13.36 -12.50 5.78
N ALA A 100 12.79 -12.20 6.94
CA ALA A 100 13.08 -12.87 8.20
C ALA A 100 11.94 -13.80 8.65
N ASP A 101 12.23 -14.71 9.57
CA ASP A 101 11.21 -15.55 10.19
C ASP A 101 10.09 -14.73 10.81
N GLY A 102 8.87 -15.08 10.50
CA GLY A 102 7.66 -14.42 10.99
C GLY A 102 7.33 -13.10 10.31
N GLU A 103 8.20 -12.57 9.46
CA GLU A 103 7.94 -11.32 8.74
C GLU A 103 6.79 -11.48 7.75
N LYS A 104 5.97 -10.43 7.63
CA LYS A 104 4.80 -10.41 6.76
C LYS A 104 4.86 -9.27 5.78
N THR A 105 4.52 -9.54 4.54
CA THR A 105 4.09 -8.53 3.57
C THR A 105 2.57 -8.52 3.56
N VAL A 106 1.95 -7.38 3.78
CA VAL A 106 0.50 -7.26 3.97
C VAL A 106 -0.09 -6.28 2.97
N ILE A 107 -1.14 -6.68 2.29
CA ILE A 107 -1.99 -5.81 1.47
C ILE A 107 -3.40 -5.87 2.05
N GLY A 108 -3.95 -4.73 2.45
CA GLY A 108 -5.28 -4.63 3.04
C GLY A 108 -6.43 -5.00 2.10
N SER A 109 -7.64 -4.76 2.56
CA SER A 109 -8.87 -4.99 1.80
C SER A 109 -9.20 -3.83 0.87
N ASP A 110 -9.99 -4.12 -0.18
CA ASP A 110 -10.47 -3.11 -1.14
C ASP A 110 -9.35 -2.32 -1.84
N CYS A 111 -8.14 -2.89 -1.90
CA CYS A 111 -6.99 -2.28 -2.55
C CYS A 111 -6.99 -2.49 -4.08
N LEU A 112 -6.38 -1.56 -4.80
CA LEU A 112 -6.08 -1.70 -6.22
C LEU A 112 -4.58 -1.59 -6.46
N PHE A 113 -3.96 -2.72 -6.77
CA PHE A 113 -2.55 -2.84 -7.10
C PHE A 113 -2.42 -3.02 -8.61
N MET A 114 -2.20 -1.91 -9.32
CA MET A 114 -2.27 -1.90 -10.79
C MET A 114 -1.08 -2.64 -11.43
N ALA A 115 -1.13 -2.76 -12.76
CA ALA A 115 -0.17 -3.55 -13.51
C ALA A 115 1.28 -3.11 -13.28
N TYR A 116 2.19 -4.10 -13.22
CA TYR A 116 3.64 -3.94 -13.00
C TYR A 116 4.01 -3.34 -11.62
N CYS A 117 3.09 -3.23 -10.69
CA CYS A 117 3.43 -2.81 -9.32
C CYS A 117 4.27 -3.86 -8.61
N HIS A 118 5.14 -3.41 -7.70
CA HIS A 118 5.93 -4.29 -6.85
C HIS A 118 5.79 -3.93 -5.37
N ALA A 119 5.50 -4.93 -4.54
CA ALA A 119 5.63 -4.86 -3.09
C ALA A 119 6.77 -5.79 -2.66
N ALA A 120 7.86 -5.19 -2.15
CA ALA A 120 8.98 -5.93 -1.59
C ALA A 120 8.61 -6.52 -0.21
N HIS A 121 9.56 -7.20 0.42
CA HIS A 121 9.42 -7.75 1.76
C HIS A 121 8.98 -6.71 2.79
N GLY A 122 8.19 -7.11 3.77
CA GLY A 122 7.79 -6.26 4.90
C GLY A 122 6.90 -5.06 4.53
N VAL A 123 6.48 -4.92 3.27
CA VAL A 123 5.54 -3.87 2.85
C VAL A 123 4.19 -4.08 3.53
N ILE A 124 3.62 -3.00 4.09
CA ILE A 124 2.30 -3.01 4.71
C ILE A 124 1.42 -1.96 4.02
N LEU A 125 0.35 -2.41 3.38
CA LEU A 125 -0.71 -1.55 2.86
C LEU A 125 -1.95 -1.68 3.74
N GLY A 126 -2.50 -0.56 4.17
CA GLY A 126 -3.82 -0.50 4.79
C GLY A 126 -4.95 -0.78 3.79
N ASP A 127 -6.17 -0.50 4.19
CA ASP A 127 -7.35 -0.70 3.34
C ASP A 127 -7.53 0.43 2.32
N HIS A 128 -8.17 0.12 1.19
CA HIS A 128 -8.50 1.07 0.12
C HIS A 128 -7.29 1.77 -0.51
N VAL A 129 -6.10 1.20 -0.40
CA VAL A 129 -4.88 1.75 -1.01
C VAL A 129 -4.90 1.54 -2.53
N ILE A 130 -4.47 2.56 -3.26
CA ILE A 130 -4.29 2.47 -4.71
C ILE A 130 -2.81 2.68 -5.07
N CYS A 131 -2.19 1.67 -5.65
CA CYS A 131 -0.90 1.79 -6.32
C CYS A 131 -1.15 1.78 -7.84
N SER A 132 -0.92 2.92 -8.49
CA SER A 132 -1.07 3.04 -9.95
C SER A 132 0.04 2.27 -10.67
N ASN A 133 -0.10 2.11 -12.00
CA ASN A 133 0.82 1.31 -12.80
C ASN A 133 2.30 1.57 -12.49
N SER A 134 3.08 0.50 -12.36
CA SER A 134 4.54 0.52 -12.17
C SER A 134 5.01 1.22 -10.88
N VAL A 135 4.18 1.28 -9.85
CA VAL A 135 4.62 1.72 -8.51
C VAL A 135 5.55 0.67 -7.91
N GLN A 136 6.70 1.12 -7.41
CA GLN A 136 7.74 0.26 -6.82
C GLN A 136 7.89 0.58 -5.33
N LEU A 137 7.44 -0.34 -4.47
CA LEU A 137 7.55 -0.22 -3.01
C LEU A 137 8.74 -1.04 -2.53
N ALA A 138 9.78 -0.38 -2.04
CA ALA A 138 10.92 -1.04 -1.44
C ALA A 138 10.54 -1.68 -0.07
N GLY A 139 11.47 -2.43 0.53
CA GLY A 139 11.20 -3.14 1.79
C GLY A 139 10.71 -2.24 2.91
N ASP A 140 9.83 -2.78 3.76
CA ASP A 140 9.31 -2.13 4.97
C ASP A 140 8.60 -0.78 4.72
N VAL A 141 8.06 -0.57 3.53
CA VAL A 141 7.24 0.60 3.21
C VAL A 141 5.83 0.41 3.76
N HIS A 142 5.30 1.46 4.37
CA HIS A 142 3.95 1.47 4.91
C HIS A 142 3.07 2.50 4.18
N LEU A 143 2.01 2.06 3.53
CA LEU A 143 0.96 2.93 2.99
C LEU A 143 -0.27 2.80 3.88
N GLN A 144 -0.68 3.88 4.53
CA GLN A 144 -1.87 3.88 5.38
C GLN A 144 -3.15 3.90 4.54
N ASP A 145 -4.29 3.68 5.21
CA ASP A 145 -5.61 3.57 4.55
C ASP A 145 -5.88 4.73 3.58
N TRP A 146 -6.46 4.40 2.45
CA TRP A 146 -6.84 5.37 1.42
C TRP A 146 -5.67 6.13 0.78
N ALA A 147 -4.42 5.76 1.05
CA ALA A 147 -3.29 6.35 0.35
C ALA A 147 -3.32 5.99 -1.14
N ILE A 148 -2.96 6.94 -1.98
CA ILE A 148 -2.84 6.76 -3.43
C ILE A 148 -1.43 7.12 -3.85
N VAL A 149 -0.77 6.22 -4.58
CA VAL A 149 0.54 6.46 -5.17
C VAL A 149 0.41 6.44 -6.70
N GLY A 150 0.77 7.54 -7.33
CA GLY A 150 0.70 7.75 -8.77
C GLY A 150 1.71 6.90 -9.55
N GLY A 151 1.39 6.63 -10.81
CA GLY A 151 2.15 5.71 -11.65
C GLY A 151 3.63 6.03 -11.79
N CYS A 152 4.44 5.01 -11.99
CA CYS A 152 5.91 5.12 -12.13
C CYS A 152 6.61 5.77 -10.92
N SER A 153 5.96 5.82 -9.77
CA SER A 153 6.56 6.31 -8.52
C SER A 153 7.26 5.18 -7.77
N ALA A 154 8.29 5.56 -7.02
CA ALA A 154 9.03 4.60 -6.19
C ALA A 154 9.22 5.15 -4.77
N SER A 155 9.14 4.27 -3.77
CA SER A 155 9.43 4.61 -2.39
C SER A 155 10.75 3.99 -1.92
N HIS A 156 11.52 4.76 -1.14
CA HIS A 156 12.64 4.21 -0.42
C HIS A 156 12.14 3.34 0.74
N GLN A 157 12.93 2.33 1.12
CA GLN A 157 12.59 1.45 2.25
C GLN A 157 12.30 2.23 3.54
N PHE A 158 11.42 1.69 4.37
CA PHE A 158 10.98 2.25 5.66
C PHE A 158 10.20 3.58 5.58
N CYS A 159 9.83 4.05 4.40
CA CYS A 159 8.99 5.24 4.28
C CYS A 159 7.53 4.92 4.57
N THR A 160 6.86 5.85 5.23
CA THR A 160 5.41 5.80 5.44
C THR A 160 4.70 6.85 4.59
N VAL A 161 3.65 6.47 3.88
CA VAL A 161 2.70 7.40 3.25
C VAL A 161 1.44 7.41 4.08
N GLY A 162 1.10 8.58 4.62
CA GLY A 162 -0.02 8.76 5.54
C GLY A 162 -1.39 8.53 4.91
N ALA A 163 -2.39 8.31 5.76
CA ALA A 163 -3.77 8.05 5.33
C ALA A 163 -4.34 9.18 4.47
N HIS A 164 -5.16 8.80 3.47
CA HIS A 164 -5.78 9.73 2.53
C HIS A 164 -4.81 10.62 1.73
N ALA A 165 -3.52 10.35 1.80
CA ALA A 165 -2.53 11.07 1.01
C ALA A 165 -2.65 10.72 -0.48
N MET A 166 -2.26 11.66 -1.33
CA MET A 166 -2.13 11.45 -2.78
C MET A 166 -0.72 11.86 -3.21
N VAL A 167 0.05 10.91 -3.67
CA VAL A 167 1.35 11.14 -4.29
C VAL A 167 1.17 11.12 -5.80
N GLY A 168 1.63 12.17 -6.49
CA GLY A 168 1.60 12.26 -7.96
C GLY A 168 2.40 11.17 -8.65
N GLY A 169 2.30 11.10 -9.97
CA GLY A 169 3.09 10.16 -10.76
C GLY A 169 4.57 10.53 -10.85
N MET A 170 5.42 9.54 -11.13
CA MET A 170 6.87 9.71 -11.30
C MET A 170 7.57 10.32 -10.07
N CYS A 171 6.99 10.17 -8.90
CA CYS A 171 7.54 10.68 -7.65
C CYS A 171 8.55 9.71 -7.02
N LYS A 172 9.60 10.27 -6.42
CA LYS A 172 10.56 9.53 -5.62
C LYS A 172 10.38 9.85 -4.14
N ILE A 173 9.70 8.95 -3.41
CA ILE A 173 9.43 9.07 -1.99
C ILE A 173 10.67 8.65 -1.21
N ARG A 174 11.37 9.59 -0.57
CA ARG A 174 12.59 9.34 0.21
C ARG A 174 12.41 9.53 1.70
N GLN A 175 11.38 10.23 2.10
CA GLN A 175 10.98 10.54 3.48
C GLN A 175 9.51 10.18 3.65
N ASP A 176 9.03 10.18 4.88
CA ASP A 176 7.61 9.98 5.16
C ASP A 176 6.78 11.07 4.48
N PHE A 177 5.63 10.67 3.96
CA PHE A 177 4.71 11.59 3.30
C PHE A 177 3.45 11.77 4.15
N PRO A 178 3.09 13.03 4.52
CA PRO A 178 2.08 13.27 5.56
C PRO A 178 0.67 12.90 5.12
N PRO A 179 -0.20 12.48 6.06
CA PRO A 179 -1.59 12.14 5.77
C PRO A 179 -2.37 13.35 5.27
N TYR A 180 -3.43 13.09 4.50
CA TYR A 180 -4.36 14.07 3.93
C TYR A 180 -3.77 15.03 2.90
N MET A 181 -2.50 14.93 2.58
CA MET A 181 -1.80 15.86 1.69
C MET A 181 -1.69 15.32 0.26
N LEU A 182 -1.53 16.25 -0.66
CA LEU A 182 -1.17 16.04 -2.06
C LEU A 182 0.31 16.38 -2.23
N GLY A 183 1.06 15.50 -2.88
CA GLY A 183 2.45 15.75 -3.25
C GLY A 183 2.71 15.51 -4.72
N ASP A 184 3.68 16.22 -5.24
CA ASP A 184 4.12 16.07 -6.62
C ASP A 184 5.61 16.44 -6.77
N MET A 185 6.17 16.14 -7.93
CA MET A 185 7.52 16.57 -8.29
C MET A 185 7.53 18.05 -8.64
N VAL A 186 8.28 18.84 -7.90
CA VAL A 186 8.50 20.28 -8.17
C VAL A 186 9.99 20.55 -8.13
N ASP A 187 10.53 21.11 -9.21
CA ASP A 187 11.97 21.41 -9.37
C ASP A 187 12.88 20.20 -9.08
N GLY A 188 12.47 19.00 -9.53
CA GLY A 188 13.23 17.77 -9.37
C GLY A 188 13.20 17.13 -7.98
N ALA A 189 12.40 17.66 -7.06
CA ALA A 189 12.18 17.10 -5.72
C ALA A 189 10.70 16.89 -5.44
N MET A 190 10.39 15.85 -4.66
CA MET A 190 9.04 15.64 -4.17
C MET A 190 8.70 16.69 -3.11
N LYS A 191 7.59 17.38 -3.28
CA LYS A 191 7.12 18.41 -2.35
C LYS A 191 5.65 18.20 -1.99
N VAL A 192 5.28 18.57 -0.79
CA VAL A 192 3.87 18.68 -0.38
C VAL A 192 3.30 19.97 -0.99
N ILE A 193 2.29 19.82 -1.84
CA ILE A 193 1.64 20.92 -2.58
C ILE A 193 0.56 21.58 -1.73
N GLY A 194 -0.19 20.77 -0.99
CA GLY A 194 -1.31 21.19 -0.16
C GLY A 194 -2.15 20.00 0.28
N PRO A 195 -3.28 20.23 0.97
CA PRO A 195 -4.22 19.16 1.27
C PRO A 195 -4.81 18.53 -0.02
N ASN A 196 -5.07 17.23 0.03
CA ASN A 196 -5.75 16.46 -1.03
C ASN A 196 -7.24 16.79 -1.07
N VAL A 197 -7.59 18.06 -1.35
CA VAL A 197 -8.96 18.57 -1.27
C VAL A 197 -9.94 17.75 -2.10
N VAL A 198 -9.55 17.37 -3.32
CA VAL A 198 -10.41 16.60 -4.21
C VAL A 198 -10.71 15.21 -3.64
N GLY A 199 -9.68 14.51 -3.18
CA GLY A 199 -9.82 13.18 -2.60
C GLY A 199 -10.63 13.22 -1.30
N LEU A 200 -10.36 14.17 -0.42
CA LEU A 200 -11.09 14.34 0.84
C LEU A 200 -12.56 14.67 0.61
N THR A 201 -12.87 15.60 -0.32
CA THR A 201 -14.25 15.94 -0.66
C THR A 201 -15.03 14.74 -1.22
N ARG A 202 -14.41 13.96 -2.13
CA ARG A 202 -15.02 12.75 -2.69
C ARG A 202 -15.32 11.68 -1.64
N ARG A 203 -14.54 11.66 -0.56
CA ARG A 203 -14.71 10.74 0.57
C ARG A 203 -15.60 11.30 1.68
N GLY A 204 -16.24 12.45 1.47
CA GLY A 204 -17.22 13.02 2.38
C GLY A 204 -16.66 13.76 3.60
N PHE A 205 -15.39 14.16 3.59
CA PHE A 205 -14.84 14.98 4.67
C PHE A 205 -15.57 16.32 4.76
N ALA A 206 -15.85 16.76 5.98
CA ALA A 206 -16.51 18.03 6.24
C ALA A 206 -15.66 19.22 5.74
N LYS A 207 -16.31 20.28 5.30
CA LYS A 207 -15.62 21.48 4.80
C LYS A 207 -14.70 22.10 5.85
N ASP A 208 -15.11 22.07 7.11
CA ASP A 208 -14.35 22.64 8.23
C ASP A 208 -13.07 21.83 8.49
N VAL A 209 -13.12 20.50 8.40
CA VAL A 209 -11.93 19.65 8.47
C VAL A 209 -10.96 19.98 7.32
N ILE A 210 -11.47 20.14 6.09
CA ILE A 210 -10.63 20.50 4.94
C ILE A 210 -10.03 21.91 5.13
N HIS A 211 -10.78 22.82 5.72
CA HIS A 211 -10.28 24.15 6.05
C HIS A 211 -9.17 24.10 7.09
N ALA A 212 -9.36 23.39 8.18
CA ALA A 212 -8.34 23.17 9.21
C ALA A 212 -7.05 22.54 8.65
N LEU A 213 -7.17 21.57 7.74
CA LEU A 213 -6.01 20.98 7.04
C LEU A 213 -5.28 22.01 6.16
N LYS A 214 -5.98 22.96 5.54
CA LYS A 214 -5.34 24.06 4.78
C LYS A 214 -4.58 25.02 5.70
N GLU A 215 -5.14 25.35 6.86
CA GLU A 215 -4.46 26.18 7.86
C GLU A 215 -3.22 25.47 8.41
N ALA A 216 -3.33 24.21 8.80
CA ALA A 216 -2.20 23.39 9.23
C ALA A 216 -1.10 23.34 8.17
N HIS A 217 -1.46 23.10 6.90
CA HIS A 217 -0.50 23.14 5.79
C HIS A 217 0.20 24.49 5.66
N ARG A 218 -0.51 25.61 5.83
CA ARG A 218 0.08 26.95 5.79
C ARG A 218 1.14 27.12 6.86
N PHE A 219 0.85 26.78 8.11
CA PHE A 219 1.81 26.86 9.21
C PHE A 219 3.05 25.99 8.97
N ILE A 220 2.85 24.77 8.46
CA ILE A 220 3.95 23.81 8.28
C ILE A 220 4.85 24.17 7.08
N TYR A 221 4.29 24.70 5.98
CA TYR A 221 5.01 24.82 4.71
C TYR A 221 5.14 26.23 4.14
N ARG A 222 4.39 27.23 4.66
CA ARG A 222 4.34 28.56 4.05
C ARG A 222 4.78 29.70 4.96
N ASP A 223 4.60 29.58 6.26
CA ASP A 223 4.84 30.69 7.20
C ASP A 223 6.32 30.79 7.64
N GLY A 224 7.24 30.00 7.08
CA GLY A 224 8.68 30.09 7.37
C GLY A 224 9.07 29.62 8.78
N LEU A 225 8.18 28.96 9.49
CA LEU A 225 8.44 28.44 10.84
C LEU A 225 9.31 27.18 10.76
N ASN A 226 10.10 26.94 11.80
CA ASN A 226 10.69 25.61 11.96
C ASN A 226 9.61 24.58 12.35
N ARG A 227 9.92 23.30 12.20
CA ARG A 227 8.93 22.23 12.40
C ARG A 227 8.28 22.25 13.79
N THR A 228 9.04 22.45 14.84
CA THR A 228 8.52 22.50 16.22
C THR A 228 7.52 23.65 16.38
N GLN A 229 7.93 24.86 15.98
CA GLN A 229 7.07 26.05 16.02
C GLN A 229 5.81 25.88 15.17
N ALA A 230 5.94 25.27 13.97
CA ALA A 230 4.79 25.03 13.10
C ALA A 230 3.78 24.09 13.75
N LEU A 231 4.25 22.97 14.34
CA LEU A 231 3.36 22.02 15.02
C LEU A 231 2.70 22.64 16.26
N GLU A 232 3.42 23.44 17.06
CA GLU A 232 2.85 24.18 18.18
C GLU A 232 1.75 25.14 17.72
N ARG A 233 1.95 25.85 16.59
CA ARG A 233 0.92 26.70 16.00
C ARG A 233 -0.29 25.89 15.53
N VAL A 234 -0.09 24.72 14.90
CA VAL A 234 -1.18 23.84 14.50
C VAL A 234 -1.98 23.36 15.71
N GLU A 235 -1.32 23.04 16.82
CA GLU A 235 -1.99 22.56 18.04
C GLU A 235 -2.77 23.66 18.75
N ASN A 236 -2.27 24.90 18.73
CA ASN A 236 -2.86 26.02 19.47
C ASN A 236 -3.88 26.84 18.68
N ASP A 237 -3.67 27.00 17.37
CA ASP A 237 -4.40 27.97 16.55
C ASP A 237 -5.35 27.32 15.51
N VAL A 238 -5.22 26.00 15.25
CA VAL A 238 -6.11 25.29 14.32
C VAL A 238 -7.16 24.49 15.10
N GLU A 239 -8.39 24.46 14.59
CA GLU A 239 -9.44 23.67 15.20
C GLU A 239 -9.05 22.18 15.24
N GLN A 240 -9.14 21.57 16.45
CA GLN A 240 -8.58 20.25 16.75
C GLN A 240 -9.52 19.10 16.40
N PHE A 241 -9.71 18.86 15.10
CA PHE A 241 -10.30 17.65 14.58
C PHE A 241 -9.38 16.44 14.75
N ASP A 242 -9.91 15.23 14.67
CA ASP A 242 -9.12 13.99 14.72
C ASP A 242 -8.06 13.94 13.63
N GLU A 243 -8.35 14.48 12.47
CA GLU A 243 -7.44 14.58 11.34
C GLU A 243 -6.24 15.47 11.64
N ILE A 244 -6.44 16.57 12.34
CA ILE A 244 -5.36 17.49 12.75
C ILE A 244 -4.49 16.79 13.80
N ARG A 245 -5.10 16.14 14.79
CA ARG A 245 -4.34 15.36 15.78
C ARG A 245 -3.51 14.25 15.15
N ARG A 246 -4.08 13.51 14.17
CA ARG A 246 -3.36 12.47 13.41
C ARG A 246 -2.23 13.06 12.57
N LEU A 247 -2.44 14.21 11.94
CA LEU A 247 -1.41 14.91 11.16
C LEU A 247 -0.23 15.27 12.07
N VAL A 248 -0.47 15.92 13.21
CA VAL A 248 0.58 16.29 14.17
C VAL A 248 1.30 15.05 14.71
N ALA A 249 0.56 14.03 15.12
CA ALA A 249 1.13 12.76 15.59
C ALA A 249 2.05 12.12 14.56
N PHE A 250 1.67 12.13 13.28
CA PHE A 250 2.49 11.61 12.18
C PHE A 250 3.86 12.33 12.11
N TYR A 251 3.87 13.65 12.20
CA TYR A 251 5.13 14.43 12.21
C TYR A 251 6.01 14.13 13.42
N ARG A 252 5.40 13.91 14.58
CA ARG A 252 6.13 13.63 15.82
C ARG A 252 6.71 12.23 15.87
N GLN A 253 6.04 11.26 15.25
CA GLN A 253 6.44 9.85 15.24
C GLN A 253 7.45 9.52 14.12
N SER A 254 7.54 10.35 13.09
CA SER A 254 8.42 10.09 11.95
C SER A 254 9.89 10.07 12.37
N THR A 255 10.57 8.98 12.07
CA THR A 255 12.01 8.81 12.28
C THR A 255 12.84 9.10 11.03
N ARG A 256 12.20 9.12 9.85
CA ARG A 256 12.86 9.38 8.56
C ARG A 256 12.79 10.84 8.11
N GLY A 257 12.10 11.68 8.89
CA GLY A 257 11.72 13.02 8.47
C GLY A 257 10.50 12.98 7.54
N VAL A 258 9.80 14.10 7.47
CA VAL A 258 8.59 14.26 6.66
C VAL A 258 8.86 15.25 5.52
N SER A 259 8.41 14.90 4.31
CA SER A 259 8.52 15.74 3.09
C SER A 259 7.84 17.08 3.23
#